data_4267db9830c77e5e3329b448733bf68a
#
_entry.id   4267db9830c77e5e3329b448733bf68a
#
_cell.length_a   1.000
_cell.length_b   1.000
_cell.length_c   1.000
_cell.angle_alpha   90.00
_cell.angle_beta   90.00
_cell.angle_gamma   90.00
#
_symmetry.space_group_name_H-M   'P 1'
#
loop_
_entity.id
_entity.type
_entity.pdbx_description
1 polymer ?
#
loop_
_entity_poly.entity_id
_entity_poly.type
_entity_poly.pdbx_seq_one_letter_code
_entity_poly.pdbx_strand_id
1 'polypeptide(L)'
;GDGLERTENVAMSIGTGDSDYNKLIQVKKECDYRLKYVCMDIANGYSDHFAAHVRKVRAEFPDLVIIAGNVVTREMTEELILAGADIVKVGIGPGSVCTTRIQTGVGYPQLSAVIECADAAHGLGGHIIADGGCTCPGDVAKAFAAGADFVMLGGMLAGHNEGGGEVITKKYITNEVQGLEQVYEEKQFVQFYGMSSESANDKHFGGLKNYRSSEGRTVLVPYRGEVARTVQEILGGVRSTCTYAGAMKLKQLAKCTTFIR
;
A
#
# COMPACT_ATOMS: atom_id res chain seq x y z
N GLY A 1 21.87 5.01 -18.28
CA GLY A 1 21.98 3.59 -18.50
C GLY A 1 21.45 2.74 -17.35
N ASP A 2 21.50 3.17 -16.08
CA ASP A 2 21.31 2.25 -14.92
C ASP A 2 19.87 2.13 -14.37
N GLY A 3 18.90 2.75 -15.00
CA GLY A 3 17.50 2.72 -14.53
C GLY A 3 16.71 1.47 -14.92
N LEU A 4 17.12 0.75 -15.94
CA LEU A 4 16.39 -0.38 -16.53
C LEU A 4 16.70 -1.75 -15.89
N GLU A 5 17.79 -1.87 -15.14
CA GLU A 5 18.21 -3.13 -14.51
C GLU A 5 17.37 -3.48 -13.24
N ARG A 6 16.58 -2.55 -12.71
CA ARG A 6 15.81 -2.73 -11.46
C ARG A 6 14.32 -3.00 -11.65
N THR A 7 13.84 -3.24 -12.86
CA THR A 7 12.40 -3.47 -13.13
C THR A 7 11.87 -4.79 -12.58
N GLU A 8 12.74 -5.67 -12.12
CA GLU A 8 12.36 -6.99 -11.59
C GLU A 8 11.49 -6.94 -10.34
N ASN A 9 11.59 -5.86 -9.55
CA ASN A 9 10.89 -5.69 -8.28
C ASN A 9 9.97 -4.46 -8.29
N VAL A 10 9.61 -3.95 -9.45
CA VAL A 10 8.75 -2.77 -9.61
C VAL A 10 7.46 -3.18 -10.30
N ALA A 11 6.33 -2.77 -9.73
CA ALA A 11 5.02 -2.86 -10.36
C ALA A 11 4.64 -1.51 -10.98
N MET A 12 4.17 -1.52 -12.23
CA MET A 12 3.58 -0.35 -12.85
C MET A 12 2.14 -0.20 -12.41
N SER A 13 1.76 0.94 -11.83
CA SER A 13 0.37 1.22 -11.47
C SER A 13 -0.40 1.79 -12.66
N ILE A 14 -1.62 1.30 -12.87
CA ILE A 14 -2.57 1.77 -13.86
C ILE A 14 -3.99 1.86 -13.26
N GLY A 15 -4.81 2.75 -13.81
CA GLY A 15 -6.27 2.75 -13.62
C GLY A 15 -6.99 1.92 -14.68
N THR A 16 -8.26 2.23 -14.92
CA THR A 16 -9.12 1.54 -15.91
C THR A 16 -9.32 2.33 -17.20
N GLY A 17 -8.67 3.47 -17.35
CA GLY A 17 -8.78 4.33 -18.53
C GLY A 17 -7.97 3.82 -19.72
N ASP A 18 -8.44 4.10 -20.94
CA ASP A 18 -7.72 3.72 -22.16
C ASP A 18 -6.32 4.34 -22.26
N SER A 19 -6.13 5.55 -21.70
CA SER A 19 -4.82 6.19 -21.61
C SER A 19 -3.82 5.35 -20.81
N ASP A 20 -4.24 4.83 -19.65
CA ASP A 20 -3.40 4.00 -18.79
C ASP A 20 -3.09 2.65 -19.44
N TYR A 21 -4.09 2.06 -20.10
CA TYR A 21 -3.92 0.83 -20.86
C TYR A 21 -2.90 0.99 -22.00
N ASN A 22 -3.01 2.06 -22.79
CA ASN A 22 -2.07 2.35 -23.85
C ASN A 22 -0.66 2.61 -23.32
N LYS A 23 -0.55 3.29 -22.17
CA LYS A 23 0.72 3.51 -21.49
C LYS A 23 1.36 2.19 -21.02
N LEU A 24 0.56 1.23 -20.53
CA LEU A 24 1.05 -0.11 -20.18
C LEU A 24 1.66 -0.81 -21.39
N ILE A 25 0.97 -0.79 -22.55
CA ILE A 25 1.48 -1.36 -23.81
C ILE A 25 2.81 -0.73 -24.18
N GLN A 26 2.88 0.60 -24.15
CA GLN A 26 4.09 1.34 -24.49
C GLN A 26 5.26 0.99 -23.55
N VAL A 27 5.06 1.06 -22.24
CA VAL A 27 6.09 0.76 -21.23
C VAL A 27 6.57 -0.68 -21.33
N LYS A 28 5.65 -1.64 -21.52
CA LYS A 28 6.02 -3.06 -21.70
C LYS A 28 6.96 -3.25 -22.90
N LYS A 29 6.70 -2.54 -23.99
CA LYS A 29 7.52 -2.56 -25.19
C LYS A 29 8.88 -1.86 -24.98
N GLU A 30 8.88 -0.68 -24.34
CA GLU A 30 10.10 0.10 -24.09
C GLU A 30 11.05 -0.59 -23.10
N CYS A 31 10.51 -1.32 -22.13
CA CYS A 31 11.29 -2.12 -21.19
C CYS A 31 11.73 -3.48 -21.76
N ASP A 32 11.62 -3.69 -23.05
CA ASP A 32 11.96 -4.95 -23.72
C ASP A 32 11.35 -6.16 -23.02
N TYR A 33 10.06 -6.02 -22.66
CA TYR A 33 9.23 -7.02 -21.95
C TYR A 33 9.75 -7.47 -20.56
N ARG A 34 10.70 -6.75 -19.96
CA ARG A 34 11.21 -7.02 -18.61
C ARG A 34 10.26 -6.62 -17.49
N LEU A 35 9.26 -5.77 -17.75
CA LEU A 35 8.22 -5.46 -16.77
C LEU A 35 7.46 -6.74 -16.42
N LYS A 36 7.52 -7.14 -15.14
CA LYS A 36 6.89 -8.38 -14.63
C LYS A 36 5.57 -8.14 -13.94
N TYR A 37 5.37 -6.97 -13.34
CA TYR A 37 4.24 -6.68 -12.47
C TYR A 37 3.46 -5.47 -12.94
N VAL A 38 2.13 -5.59 -12.94
CA VAL A 38 1.20 -4.46 -13.09
C VAL A 38 0.26 -4.41 -11.90
N CYS A 39 0.05 -3.22 -11.35
CA CYS A 39 -0.90 -2.98 -10.28
C CYS A 39 -2.08 -2.17 -10.85
N MET A 40 -3.22 -2.81 -10.99
CA MET A 40 -4.48 -2.18 -11.36
C MET A 40 -5.11 -1.62 -10.09
N ASP A 41 -4.87 -0.33 -9.82
CA ASP A 41 -5.18 0.32 -8.54
C ASP A 41 -6.33 1.31 -8.70
N ILE A 42 -7.48 0.98 -8.14
CA ILE A 42 -8.67 1.84 -8.11
C ILE A 42 -9.26 1.89 -6.70
N ALA A 43 -9.91 3.02 -6.38
CA ALA A 43 -10.48 3.24 -5.06
C ALA A 43 -11.61 2.25 -4.72
N ASN A 44 -12.34 1.77 -5.73
CA ASN A 44 -13.47 0.85 -5.58
C ASN A 44 -13.40 -0.26 -6.62
N GLY A 45 -12.95 -1.45 -6.20
CA GLY A 45 -12.86 -2.66 -7.03
C GLY A 45 -14.19 -3.38 -7.30
N TYR A 46 -15.31 -2.84 -6.81
CA TYR A 46 -16.65 -3.48 -6.88
C TYR A 46 -17.44 -3.12 -8.13
N SER A 47 -16.80 -3.07 -9.29
CA SER A 47 -17.52 -2.80 -10.54
C SER A 47 -17.26 -3.89 -11.57
N ASP A 48 -18.30 -4.27 -12.33
CA ASP A 48 -18.19 -5.19 -13.46
C ASP A 48 -17.17 -4.70 -14.48
N HIS A 49 -17.09 -3.39 -14.64
CA HIS A 49 -16.12 -2.75 -15.52
C HIS A 49 -14.67 -3.05 -15.06
N PHE A 50 -14.41 -3.08 -13.76
CA PHE A 50 -13.06 -3.37 -13.25
C PHE A 50 -12.65 -4.82 -13.50
N ALA A 51 -13.52 -5.77 -13.19
CA ALA A 51 -13.26 -7.19 -13.49
C ALA A 51 -13.09 -7.44 -15.00
N ALA A 52 -13.90 -6.79 -15.85
CA ALA A 52 -13.74 -6.87 -17.30
C ALA A 52 -12.40 -6.30 -17.78
N HIS A 53 -11.93 -5.21 -17.14
CA HIS A 53 -10.63 -4.63 -17.47
C HIS A 53 -9.46 -5.53 -17.05
N VAL A 54 -9.58 -6.21 -15.91
CA VAL A 54 -8.60 -7.25 -15.48
C VAL A 54 -8.53 -8.38 -16.53
N ARG A 55 -9.69 -8.88 -17.01
CA ARG A 55 -9.74 -9.90 -18.08
C ARG A 55 -9.06 -9.42 -19.36
N LYS A 56 -9.29 -8.14 -19.74
CA LYS A 56 -8.65 -7.53 -20.92
C LYS A 56 -7.12 -7.50 -20.79
N VAL A 57 -6.60 -7.04 -19.64
CA VAL A 57 -5.15 -6.99 -19.39
C VAL A 57 -4.55 -8.39 -19.37
N ARG A 58 -5.21 -9.36 -18.73
CA ARG A 58 -4.76 -10.76 -18.73
C ARG A 58 -4.71 -11.38 -20.12
N ALA A 59 -5.70 -11.11 -20.96
CA ALA A 59 -5.73 -11.62 -22.32
C ALA A 59 -4.59 -11.08 -23.19
N GLU A 60 -4.26 -9.79 -23.02
CA GLU A 60 -3.18 -9.15 -23.77
C GLU A 60 -1.79 -9.51 -23.23
N PHE A 61 -1.67 -9.69 -21.91
CA PHE A 61 -0.40 -9.93 -21.22
C PHE A 61 -0.45 -11.19 -20.35
N PRO A 62 -0.42 -12.39 -20.94
CA PRO A 62 -0.54 -13.64 -20.20
C PRO A 62 0.60 -13.86 -19.17
N ASP A 63 1.77 -13.30 -19.42
CA ASP A 63 2.97 -13.48 -18.57
C ASP A 63 3.12 -12.43 -17.46
N LEU A 64 2.29 -11.38 -17.43
CA LEU A 64 2.33 -10.39 -16.37
C LEU A 64 1.73 -10.94 -15.08
N VAL A 65 2.38 -10.64 -13.95
CA VAL A 65 1.75 -10.76 -12.64
C VAL A 65 0.82 -9.57 -12.43
N ILE A 66 -0.47 -9.83 -12.35
CA ILE A 66 -1.51 -8.81 -12.18
C ILE A 66 -1.89 -8.70 -10.72
N ILE A 67 -1.66 -7.52 -10.14
CA ILE A 67 -2.16 -7.10 -8.84
C ILE A 67 -3.42 -6.28 -9.10
N ALA A 68 -4.54 -6.58 -8.47
CA ALA A 68 -5.79 -5.86 -8.66
C ALA A 68 -6.47 -5.49 -7.32
N GLY A 69 -7.00 -4.30 -7.19
CA GLY A 69 -7.71 -3.84 -6.00
C GLY A 69 -8.09 -2.36 -6.05
N ASN A 70 -8.71 -1.85 -4.97
CA ASN A 70 -8.84 -2.54 -3.68
C ASN A 70 -10.25 -3.09 -3.45
N VAL A 71 -10.27 -4.20 -2.76
CA VAL A 71 -11.49 -4.87 -2.30
C VAL A 71 -11.36 -5.30 -0.84
N VAL A 72 -12.45 -5.72 -0.20
CA VAL A 72 -12.46 -6.14 1.21
C VAL A 72 -13.36 -7.34 1.50
N THR A 73 -13.91 -7.99 0.47
CA THR A 73 -14.83 -9.12 0.61
C THR A 73 -14.31 -10.36 -0.12
N ARG A 74 -14.71 -11.53 0.38
CA ARG A 74 -14.46 -12.84 -0.22
C ARG A 74 -14.91 -12.87 -1.69
N GLU A 75 -16.15 -12.49 -1.95
CA GLU A 75 -16.79 -12.62 -3.26
C GLU A 75 -16.03 -11.82 -4.32
N MET A 76 -15.64 -10.58 -4.00
CA MET A 76 -14.92 -9.75 -4.98
C MET A 76 -13.46 -10.19 -5.13
N THR A 77 -12.85 -10.75 -4.09
CA THR A 77 -11.53 -11.38 -4.19
C THR A 77 -11.56 -12.56 -5.16
N GLU A 78 -12.56 -13.44 -5.03
CA GLU A 78 -12.77 -14.57 -5.95
C GLU A 78 -13.01 -14.09 -7.38
N GLU A 79 -13.87 -13.08 -7.58
CA GLU A 79 -14.18 -12.50 -8.89
C GLU A 79 -12.91 -11.97 -9.59
N LEU A 80 -12.05 -11.23 -8.87
CA LEU A 80 -10.83 -10.68 -9.46
C LEU A 80 -9.82 -11.77 -9.83
N ILE A 81 -9.67 -12.81 -9.01
CA ILE A 81 -8.80 -13.95 -9.34
C ILE A 81 -9.32 -14.70 -10.55
N LEU A 82 -10.61 -15.00 -10.60
CA LEU A 82 -11.25 -15.63 -11.76
C LEU A 82 -11.19 -14.76 -13.02
N ALA A 83 -11.14 -13.42 -12.86
CA ALA A 83 -10.90 -12.50 -13.95
C ALA A 83 -9.46 -12.52 -14.48
N GLY A 84 -8.50 -13.11 -13.73
CA GLY A 84 -7.12 -13.25 -14.14
C GLY A 84 -6.09 -12.51 -13.27
N ALA A 85 -6.51 -11.94 -12.12
CA ALA A 85 -5.55 -11.40 -11.15
C ALA A 85 -4.79 -12.54 -10.46
N ASP A 86 -3.49 -12.37 -10.27
CA ASP A 86 -2.65 -13.28 -9.48
C ASP A 86 -2.67 -12.90 -8.00
N ILE A 87 -2.77 -11.61 -7.74
CA ILE A 87 -2.71 -11.03 -6.41
C ILE A 87 -3.84 -10.01 -6.26
N VAL A 88 -4.62 -10.11 -5.19
CA VAL A 88 -5.67 -9.15 -4.87
C VAL A 88 -5.20 -8.21 -3.76
N LYS A 89 -5.34 -6.91 -3.98
CA LYS A 89 -4.99 -5.88 -2.99
C LYS A 89 -6.20 -5.56 -2.12
N VAL A 90 -6.04 -5.79 -0.80
CA VAL A 90 -7.13 -5.79 0.19
C VAL A 90 -6.99 -4.61 1.13
N GLY A 91 -8.02 -3.76 1.16
CA GLY A 91 -8.13 -2.64 2.08
C GLY A 91 -8.89 -1.46 1.51
N ILE A 92 -9.94 -1.02 2.22
CA ILE A 92 -10.67 0.21 1.92
C ILE A 92 -10.72 1.05 3.19
N GLY A 93 -10.00 2.17 3.17
CA GLY A 93 -9.97 3.15 4.24
C GLY A 93 -9.10 2.84 5.47
N PRO A 94 -8.21 1.82 5.51
CA PRO A 94 -7.42 1.54 6.72
C PRO A 94 -6.18 2.43 6.83
N GLY A 95 -5.76 3.12 5.77
CA GLY A 95 -4.54 3.94 5.75
C GLY A 95 -4.56 5.09 6.75
N SER A 96 -3.40 5.42 7.30
CA SER A 96 -3.24 6.45 8.35
C SER A 96 -3.63 7.86 7.91
N VAL A 97 -3.53 8.14 6.61
CA VAL A 97 -3.94 9.42 6.00
C VAL A 97 -5.22 9.32 5.17
N CYS A 98 -5.86 8.14 5.16
CA CYS A 98 -7.13 7.90 4.46
C CYS A 98 -8.30 8.41 5.31
N THR A 99 -9.23 9.12 4.69
CA THR A 99 -10.46 9.62 5.31
C THR A 99 -11.73 9.04 4.69
N THR A 100 -11.62 8.03 3.82
CA THR A 100 -12.76 7.39 3.13
C THR A 100 -13.83 6.95 4.10
N ARG A 101 -13.48 6.27 5.20
CA ARG A 101 -14.45 5.80 6.21
C ARG A 101 -15.21 6.93 6.89
N ILE A 102 -14.55 8.07 7.13
CA ILE A 102 -15.16 9.26 7.73
C ILE A 102 -16.05 9.98 6.73
N GLN A 103 -15.58 10.12 5.49
CA GLN A 103 -16.28 10.89 4.46
C GLN A 103 -17.45 10.13 3.83
N THR A 104 -17.35 8.81 3.71
CA THR A 104 -18.32 8.00 2.95
C THR A 104 -19.03 6.94 3.78
N GLY A 105 -18.54 6.62 4.99
CA GLY A 105 -19.00 5.48 5.79
C GLY A 105 -18.58 4.13 5.22
N VAL A 106 -17.88 4.09 4.09
CA VAL A 106 -17.45 2.85 3.44
C VAL A 106 -16.14 2.36 4.04
N GLY A 107 -16.07 1.07 4.35
CA GLY A 107 -14.88 0.42 4.87
C GLY A 107 -15.18 -0.93 5.51
N TYR A 108 -14.13 -1.65 5.85
CA TYR A 108 -14.22 -2.94 6.56
C TYR A 108 -13.05 -3.03 7.54
N PRO A 109 -13.21 -3.62 8.74
CA PRO A 109 -12.08 -3.83 9.66
C PRO A 109 -10.95 -4.62 8.99
N GLN A 110 -9.76 -4.04 8.92
CA GLN A 110 -8.70 -4.54 8.05
C GLN A 110 -8.28 -5.99 8.35
N LEU A 111 -8.15 -6.34 9.64
CA LEU A 111 -7.76 -7.70 10.02
C LEU A 111 -8.80 -8.73 9.56
N SER A 112 -10.10 -8.44 9.72
CA SER A 112 -11.18 -9.30 9.25
C SER A 112 -11.18 -9.43 7.73
N ALA A 113 -11.00 -8.30 7.01
CA ALA A 113 -10.91 -8.31 5.56
C ALA A 113 -9.74 -9.19 5.07
N VAL A 114 -8.57 -9.07 5.71
CA VAL A 114 -7.39 -9.89 5.36
C VAL A 114 -7.66 -11.38 5.56
N ILE A 115 -8.25 -11.78 6.69
CA ILE A 115 -8.58 -13.19 6.98
C ILE A 115 -9.53 -13.75 5.92
N GLU A 116 -10.62 -13.05 5.63
CA GLU A 116 -11.63 -13.50 4.67
C GLU A 116 -11.10 -13.56 3.23
N CYS A 117 -10.39 -12.51 2.80
CA CYS A 117 -9.86 -12.44 1.45
C CYS A 117 -8.68 -13.40 1.23
N ALA A 118 -7.85 -13.65 2.24
CA ALA A 118 -6.77 -14.61 2.16
C ALA A 118 -7.31 -16.05 1.97
N ASP A 119 -8.32 -16.42 2.73
CA ASP A 119 -8.97 -17.72 2.59
C ASP A 119 -9.57 -17.91 1.18
N ALA A 120 -10.27 -16.89 0.68
CA ALA A 120 -10.84 -16.91 -0.67
C ALA A 120 -9.76 -17.03 -1.76
N ALA A 121 -8.72 -16.20 -1.68
CA ALA A 121 -7.64 -16.16 -2.66
C ALA A 121 -6.86 -17.49 -2.70
N HIS A 122 -6.46 -17.99 -1.53
CA HIS A 122 -5.71 -19.23 -1.43
C HIS A 122 -6.51 -20.45 -1.92
N GLY A 123 -7.83 -20.45 -1.70
CA GLY A 123 -8.73 -21.48 -2.22
C GLY A 123 -8.74 -21.57 -3.74
N LEU A 124 -8.45 -20.48 -4.45
CA LEU A 124 -8.36 -20.40 -5.90
C LEU A 124 -6.91 -20.37 -6.43
N GLY A 125 -5.92 -20.57 -5.57
CA GLY A 125 -4.51 -20.54 -5.95
C GLY A 125 -3.92 -19.15 -6.18
N GLY A 126 -4.64 -18.07 -5.79
CA GLY A 126 -4.18 -16.70 -5.83
C GLY A 126 -3.54 -16.25 -4.53
N HIS A 127 -3.17 -14.98 -4.46
CA HIS A 127 -2.51 -14.34 -3.34
C HIS A 127 -3.18 -13.03 -2.95
N ILE A 128 -2.86 -12.49 -1.76
CA ILE A 128 -3.31 -11.17 -1.35
C ILE A 128 -2.18 -10.28 -0.83
N ILE A 129 -2.37 -8.97 -1.02
CA ILE A 129 -1.61 -7.92 -0.35
C ILE A 129 -2.53 -7.29 0.70
N ALA A 130 -2.13 -7.27 1.97
CA ALA A 130 -2.78 -6.44 2.98
C ALA A 130 -2.30 -4.99 2.82
N ASP A 131 -3.21 -4.11 2.39
CA ASP A 131 -2.89 -2.71 2.08
C ASP A 131 -3.50 -1.75 3.10
N GLY A 132 -2.62 -1.09 3.86
CA GLY A 132 -2.96 -0.08 4.84
C GLY A 132 -3.22 -0.60 6.26
N GLY A 133 -3.23 0.33 7.21
CA GLY A 133 -3.53 0.06 8.62
C GLY A 133 -2.33 -0.36 9.48
N CYS A 134 -1.18 -0.66 8.91
CA CYS A 134 0.03 -0.97 9.67
C CYS A 134 0.74 0.31 10.13
N THR A 135 0.99 0.41 11.44
CA THR A 135 1.65 1.54 12.08
C THR A 135 2.92 1.15 12.84
N CYS A 136 3.09 -0.13 13.09
CA CYS A 136 4.24 -0.71 13.78
C CYS A 136 4.56 -2.13 13.25
N PRO A 137 5.75 -2.69 13.57
CA PRO A 137 6.12 -4.05 13.15
C PRO A 137 5.11 -5.13 13.58
N GLY A 138 4.47 -4.98 14.74
CA GLY A 138 3.45 -5.90 15.22
C GLY A 138 2.21 -5.95 14.33
N ASP A 139 1.81 -4.83 13.70
CA ASP A 139 0.70 -4.80 12.76
C ASP A 139 1.05 -5.55 11.47
N VAL A 140 2.28 -5.40 11.00
CA VAL A 140 2.80 -6.16 9.85
C VAL A 140 2.78 -7.66 10.13
N ALA A 141 3.23 -8.06 11.33
CA ALA A 141 3.20 -9.44 11.77
C ALA A 141 1.76 -9.99 11.85
N LYS A 142 0.79 -9.20 12.35
CA LYS A 142 -0.63 -9.58 12.37
C LYS A 142 -1.20 -9.75 10.97
N ALA A 143 -0.81 -8.90 10.00
CA ALA A 143 -1.27 -9.05 8.62
C ALA A 143 -0.80 -10.40 8.02
N PHE A 144 0.46 -10.78 8.21
CA PHE A 144 0.95 -12.09 7.80
C PHE A 144 0.29 -13.23 8.57
N ALA A 145 0.07 -13.07 9.87
CA ALA A 145 -0.63 -14.04 10.70
C ALA A 145 -2.10 -14.23 10.28
N ALA A 146 -2.72 -13.21 9.72
CA ALA A 146 -4.07 -13.25 9.14
C ALA A 146 -4.13 -13.92 7.75
N GLY A 147 -2.98 -14.28 7.17
CA GLY A 147 -2.90 -14.99 5.89
C GLY A 147 -2.45 -14.14 4.71
N ALA A 148 -2.09 -12.87 4.91
CA ALA A 148 -1.54 -12.06 3.83
C ALA A 148 -0.22 -12.66 3.30
N ASP A 149 -0.06 -12.69 1.99
CA ASP A 149 1.19 -13.10 1.34
C ASP A 149 2.17 -11.93 1.26
N PHE A 150 1.64 -10.72 1.16
CA PHE A 150 2.38 -9.47 1.10
C PHE A 150 1.70 -8.41 1.96
N VAL A 151 2.47 -7.41 2.40
CA VAL A 151 1.96 -6.25 3.14
C VAL A 151 2.43 -4.97 2.45
N MET A 152 1.50 -4.10 2.09
CA MET A 152 1.79 -2.79 1.51
C MET A 152 1.88 -1.75 2.62
N LEU A 153 2.98 -1.01 2.65
CA LEU A 153 3.29 -0.02 3.66
C LEU A 153 3.40 1.37 3.02
N GLY A 154 2.67 2.33 3.56
CA GLY A 154 2.78 3.74 3.20
C GLY A 154 3.43 4.55 4.32
N GLY A 155 2.66 4.86 5.37
CA GLY A 155 3.09 5.73 6.48
C GLY A 155 4.33 5.24 7.24
N MET A 156 4.52 3.95 7.38
CA MET A 156 5.72 3.39 8.03
C MET A 156 7.01 3.69 7.27
N LEU A 157 6.93 3.87 5.95
CA LEU A 157 8.07 4.19 5.09
C LEU A 157 8.14 5.67 4.71
N ALA A 158 7.20 6.49 5.18
CA ALA A 158 7.21 7.93 4.96
C ALA A 158 8.29 8.63 5.82
N GLY A 159 8.83 9.74 5.30
CA GLY A 159 9.82 10.54 6.01
C GLY A 159 11.27 10.07 5.87
N HIS A 160 11.55 9.11 4.99
CA HIS A 160 12.90 8.64 4.69
C HIS A 160 13.49 9.29 3.43
N ASN A 161 14.80 9.28 3.32
CA ASN A 161 15.54 9.80 2.17
C ASN A 161 15.03 9.23 0.85
N GLU A 162 14.80 7.92 0.82
CA GLU A 162 14.41 7.17 -0.37
C GLU A 162 12.93 7.38 -0.75
N GLY A 163 12.12 7.90 0.16
CA GLY A 163 10.70 8.17 -0.08
C GLY A 163 10.43 9.43 -0.89
N GLY A 164 11.44 10.24 -1.13
CA GLY A 164 11.31 11.55 -1.77
C GLY A 164 10.55 12.55 -0.88
N GLY A 165 10.37 13.77 -1.41
CA GLY A 165 9.77 14.89 -0.69
C GLY A 165 10.83 15.84 -0.13
N GLU A 166 10.40 17.04 0.15
CA GLU A 166 11.27 18.10 0.67
C GLU A 166 11.33 18.04 2.20
N VAL A 167 12.53 18.14 2.76
CA VAL A 167 12.74 18.22 4.21
C VAL A 167 12.49 19.64 4.68
N ILE A 168 11.52 19.80 5.57
CA ILE A 168 11.12 21.09 6.16
C ILE A 168 11.63 21.14 7.59
N THR A 169 12.44 22.16 7.92
CA THR A 169 12.90 22.40 9.29
C THR A 169 11.97 23.41 9.99
N LYS A 170 11.48 23.05 11.16
CA LYS A 170 10.68 23.93 12.04
C LYS A 170 11.38 24.16 13.37
N LYS A 171 11.33 25.40 13.86
CA LYS A 171 11.82 25.79 15.17
C LYS A 171 10.69 25.75 16.19
N TYR A 172 10.92 25.08 17.29
CA TYR A 172 9.99 24.99 18.42
C TYR A 172 10.63 25.64 19.66
N ILE A 173 9.86 26.42 20.36
CA ILE A 173 10.26 26.98 21.66
C ILE A 173 10.29 25.81 22.65
N THR A 174 11.38 25.68 23.38
CA THR A 174 11.49 24.72 24.50
C THR A 174 11.07 25.38 25.81
N ASN A 175 10.91 24.61 26.86
CA ASN A 175 10.67 25.13 28.20
C ASN A 175 11.97 25.60 28.89
N GLU A 176 13.12 25.50 28.21
CA GLU A 176 14.42 25.87 28.73
C GLU A 176 14.75 27.33 28.39
N VAL A 177 15.36 28.03 29.35
CA VAL A 177 15.85 29.40 29.20
C VAL A 177 17.33 29.40 29.54
N GLN A 178 18.17 29.92 28.67
CA GLN A 178 19.59 30.07 28.88
C GLN A 178 19.93 31.54 29.13
N GLY A 179 20.06 31.93 30.41
CA GLY A 179 20.14 33.32 30.81
C GLY A 179 18.79 34.04 30.61
N LEU A 180 18.75 35.05 29.74
CA LEU A 180 17.52 35.76 29.32
C LEU A 180 16.99 35.32 27.94
N GLU A 181 17.66 34.34 27.30
CA GLU A 181 17.31 33.88 25.96
C GLU A 181 16.51 32.60 25.99
N GLN A 182 15.47 32.56 25.18
CA GLN A 182 14.63 31.35 24.97
C GLN A 182 15.39 30.34 24.14
N VAL A 183 15.44 29.08 24.59
CA VAL A 183 16.05 27.98 23.81
C VAL A 183 15.05 27.45 22.78
N TYR A 184 15.52 27.20 21.57
CA TYR A 184 14.74 26.63 20.46
C TYR A 184 15.29 25.26 20.07
N GLU A 185 14.37 24.34 19.78
CA GLU A 185 14.68 23.04 19.19
C GLU A 185 14.30 23.02 17.73
N GLU A 186 15.19 22.60 16.83
CA GLU A 186 14.89 22.39 15.42
C GLU A 186 14.44 20.94 15.18
N LYS A 187 13.28 20.78 14.54
CA LYS A 187 12.77 19.47 14.13
C LYS A 187 12.56 19.45 12.62
N GLN A 188 12.94 18.35 12.02
CA GLN A 188 12.81 18.12 10.59
C GLN A 188 11.60 17.23 10.29
N PHE A 189 10.88 17.58 9.23
CA PHE A 189 9.66 16.92 8.78
C PHE A 189 9.68 16.74 7.27
N VAL A 190 8.90 15.77 6.79
CA VAL A 190 8.59 15.58 5.37
C VAL A 190 7.07 15.59 5.19
N GLN A 191 6.60 16.17 4.11
CA GLN A 191 5.18 16.15 3.78
C GLN A 191 4.77 14.77 3.27
N PHE A 192 3.73 14.20 3.89
CA PHE A 192 3.12 12.93 3.52
C PHE A 192 1.63 13.11 3.26
N TYR A 193 1.12 12.53 2.17
CA TYR A 193 -0.28 12.68 1.76
C TYR A 193 -0.86 11.37 1.23
N GLY A 194 -2.19 11.19 1.38
CA GLY A 194 -2.91 10.07 0.78
C GLY A 194 -3.12 10.29 -0.73
N MET A 195 -3.15 9.21 -1.51
CA MET A 195 -3.33 9.27 -2.98
C MET A 195 -4.68 9.87 -3.41
N SER A 196 -5.71 9.81 -2.57
CA SER A 196 -7.02 10.43 -2.80
C SER A 196 -7.16 11.81 -2.13
N SER A 197 -6.07 12.41 -1.66
CA SER A 197 -6.04 13.76 -1.09
C SER A 197 -6.08 14.83 -2.17
N GLU A 198 -6.45 16.06 -1.78
CA GLU A 198 -6.40 17.22 -2.64
C GLU A 198 -4.97 17.44 -3.19
N SER A 199 -3.96 17.38 -2.33
CA SER A 199 -2.55 17.49 -2.72
C SER A 199 -2.11 16.45 -3.76
N ALA A 200 -2.62 15.22 -3.67
CA ALA A 200 -2.32 14.17 -4.65
C ALA A 200 -3.05 14.43 -5.98
N ASN A 201 -4.32 14.87 -5.92
CA ASN A 201 -5.10 15.21 -7.12
C ASN A 201 -4.48 16.39 -7.88
N ASP A 202 -4.05 17.43 -7.18
CA ASP A 202 -3.39 18.59 -7.80
C ASP A 202 -2.07 18.19 -8.47
N LYS A 203 -1.27 17.37 -7.80
CA LYS A 203 0.06 16.96 -8.27
C LYS A 203 0.03 15.94 -9.40
N HIS A 204 -0.93 15.02 -9.40
CA HIS A 204 -0.92 13.85 -10.28
C HIS A 204 -2.11 13.76 -11.25
N PHE A 205 -3.25 14.41 -10.94
CA PHE A 205 -4.51 14.23 -11.67
C PHE A 205 -5.16 15.53 -12.15
N GLY A 206 -4.47 16.67 -12.02
CA GLY A 206 -4.97 17.96 -12.49
C GLY A 206 -6.10 18.58 -11.65
N GLY A 207 -6.20 18.19 -10.40
CA GLY A 207 -7.13 18.75 -9.42
C GLY A 207 -8.31 17.84 -9.06
N LEU A 208 -8.93 18.13 -7.91
CA LEU A 208 -10.11 17.44 -7.43
C LEU A 208 -11.36 17.97 -8.12
N LYS A 209 -12.19 17.09 -8.66
CA LYS A 209 -13.46 17.49 -9.28
C LYS A 209 -14.45 18.02 -8.22
N ASN A 210 -15.16 19.09 -8.52
CA ASN A 210 -16.04 19.83 -7.59
C ASN A 210 -17.14 18.98 -6.90
N TYR A 211 -17.50 17.83 -7.45
CA TYR A 211 -18.51 16.91 -6.89
C TYR A 211 -17.89 15.79 -6.02
N ARG A 212 -16.57 15.75 -5.86
CA ARG A 212 -15.90 14.73 -5.03
C ARG A 212 -15.37 15.32 -3.74
N SER A 213 -15.50 14.58 -2.64
CA SER A 213 -14.80 14.87 -1.40
C SER A 213 -13.35 14.39 -1.47
N SER A 214 -12.44 15.14 -0.83
CA SER A 214 -11.09 14.65 -0.59
C SER A 214 -11.13 13.51 0.43
N GLU A 215 -10.70 12.33 0.03
CA GLU A 215 -10.65 11.12 0.87
C GLU A 215 -9.26 10.85 1.44
N GLY A 216 -8.39 11.83 1.41
CA GLY A 216 -7.06 11.76 1.98
C GLY A 216 -6.65 13.09 2.61
N ARG A 217 -5.78 13.03 3.59
CA ARG A 217 -5.20 14.21 4.23
C ARG A 217 -3.70 14.31 3.99
N THR A 218 -3.20 15.54 4.05
CA THR A 218 -1.77 15.85 4.04
C THR A 218 -1.32 16.09 5.47
N VAL A 219 -0.24 15.45 5.87
CA VAL A 219 0.36 15.60 7.20
C VAL A 219 1.86 15.78 7.10
N LEU A 220 2.46 16.40 8.12
CA LEU A 220 3.90 16.41 8.29
C LEU A 220 4.29 15.20 9.16
N VAL A 221 5.19 14.36 8.63
CA VAL A 221 5.78 13.25 9.38
C VAL A 221 7.22 13.59 9.75
N PRO A 222 7.74 13.12 10.89
CA PRO A 222 9.14 13.30 11.25
C PRO A 222 10.07 12.77 10.16
N TYR A 223 11.11 13.52 9.85
CA TYR A 223 12.19 13.03 9.01
C TYR A 223 12.97 11.95 9.76
N ARG A 224 13.25 10.83 9.09
CA ARG A 224 13.79 9.60 9.71
C ARG A 224 15.14 9.15 9.14
N GLY A 225 15.71 9.90 8.18
CA GLY A 225 16.94 9.51 7.50
C GLY A 225 16.76 8.30 6.57
N GLU A 226 17.72 7.39 6.57
CA GLU A 226 17.74 6.21 5.69
C GLU A 226 16.69 5.17 6.08
N VAL A 227 16.03 4.55 5.08
CA VAL A 227 14.97 3.56 5.28
C VAL A 227 15.47 2.22 5.83
N ALA A 228 16.75 1.91 5.65
CA ALA A 228 17.34 0.62 6.01
C ALA A 228 17.08 0.23 7.47
N ARG A 229 17.22 1.19 8.40
CA ARG A 229 16.97 0.96 9.85
C ARG A 229 15.52 0.58 10.12
N THR A 230 14.57 1.29 9.51
CA THR A 230 13.14 1.01 9.65
C THR A 230 12.79 -0.37 9.08
N VAL A 231 13.36 -0.73 7.93
CA VAL A 231 13.16 -2.06 7.35
C VAL A 231 13.72 -3.16 8.27
N GLN A 232 14.91 -2.97 8.85
CA GLN A 232 15.47 -3.92 9.81
C GLN A 232 14.57 -4.10 11.04
N GLU A 233 14.00 -3.02 11.56
CA GLU A 233 13.08 -3.07 12.70
C GLU A 233 11.80 -3.84 12.36
N ILE A 234 11.18 -3.56 11.21
CA ILE A 234 9.99 -4.27 10.73
C ILE A 234 10.29 -5.77 10.59
N LEU A 235 11.36 -6.12 9.89
CA LEU A 235 11.76 -7.52 9.68
C LEU A 235 12.13 -8.21 11.00
N GLY A 236 12.75 -7.49 11.92
CA GLY A 236 13.07 -7.99 13.26
C GLY A 236 11.81 -8.34 14.04
N GLY A 237 10.80 -7.46 14.03
CA GLY A 237 9.51 -7.70 14.67
C GLY A 237 8.77 -8.92 14.09
N VAL A 238 8.74 -9.05 12.76
CA VAL A 238 8.12 -10.21 12.09
C VAL A 238 8.85 -11.51 12.44
N ARG A 239 10.19 -11.51 12.46
CA ARG A 239 10.99 -12.69 12.87
C ARG A 239 10.70 -13.09 14.31
N SER A 240 10.67 -12.13 15.23
CA SER A 240 10.32 -12.36 16.63
C SER A 240 8.93 -12.98 16.77
N THR A 241 7.94 -12.48 16.03
CA THR A 241 6.59 -13.06 16.02
C THR A 241 6.59 -14.51 15.55
N CYS A 242 7.35 -14.83 14.50
CA CYS A 242 7.50 -16.23 14.06
C CYS A 242 8.07 -17.10 15.18
N THR A 243 9.05 -16.62 15.93
CA THR A 243 9.64 -17.34 17.08
C THR A 243 8.60 -17.56 18.18
N TYR A 244 7.86 -16.53 18.58
CA TYR A 244 6.79 -16.67 19.60
C TYR A 244 5.69 -17.62 19.20
N ALA A 245 5.28 -17.60 17.91
CA ALA A 245 4.25 -18.45 17.39
C ALA A 245 4.72 -19.88 17.06
N GLY A 246 6.01 -20.17 17.07
CA GLY A 246 6.58 -21.46 16.66
C GLY A 246 6.60 -21.70 15.16
N ALA A 247 6.53 -20.64 14.35
CA ALA A 247 6.56 -20.74 12.90
C ALA A 247 8.02 -20.76 12.39
N MET A 248 8.41 -21.83 11.70
CA MET A 248 9.75 -21.97 11.11
C MET A 248 9.94 -21.15 9.82
N LYS A 249 8.85 -20.79 9.15
CA LYS A 249 8.81 -20.02 7.91
C LYS A 249 7.63 -19.05 7.96
N LEU A 250 7.77 -17.87 7.36
CA LEU A 250 6.72 -16.84 7.33
C LEU A 250 5.38 -17.39 6.84
N LYS A 251 5.37 -18.20 5.79
CA LYS A 251 4.15 -18.83 5.24
C LYS A 251 3.42 -19.78 6.22
N GLN A 252 4.05 -20.16 7.33
CA GLN A 252 3.43 -21.00 8.36
C GLN A 252 2.76 -20.18 9.45
N LEU A 253 3.04 -18.85 9.51
CA LEU A 253 2.63 -18.00 10.60
C LEU A 253 1.11 -18.02 10.81
N ALA A 254 0.33 -17.94 9.74
CA ALA A 254 -1.13 -17.99 9.81
C ALA A 254 -1.67 -19.30 10.41
N LYS A 255 -0.95 -20.41 10.23
CA LYS A 255 -1.33 -21.73 10.80
C LYS A 255 -0.91 -21.89 12.26
N CYS A 256 0.05 -21.10 12.71
CA CYS A 256 0.60 -21.15 14.07
C CYS A 256 0.01 -20.09 15.01
N THR A 257 -0.85 -19.21 14.50
CA THR A 257 -1.34 -18.04 15.22
C THR A 257 -2.84 -18.15 15.50
N THR A 258 -3.24 -17.71 16.71
CA THR A 258 -4.63 -17.54 17.09
C THR A 258 -4.86 -16.08 17.50
N PHE A 259 -5.87 -15.45 16.92
CA PHE A 259 -6.31 -14.11 17.34
C PHE A 259 -7.31 -14.23 18.48
N ILE A 260 -7.11 -13.44 19.52
CA ILE A 260 -8.01 -13.33 20.67
C ILE A 260 -8.56 -11.90 20.75
N ARG A 261 -9.81 -11.79 21.19
CA ARG A 261 -10.47 -10.50 21.48
C ARG A 261 -10.35 -10.15 22.95
#